data_12161660d7085e77adf5f8d89629e6d9
#
_entry.id   12161660d7085e77adf5f8d89629e6d9
#
_cell.length_a   1.000
_cell.length_b   1.000
_cell.length_c   1.000
_cell.angle_alpha   90.00
_cell.angle_beta   90.00
_cell.angle_gamma   90.00
#
_symmetry.space_group_name_H-M   'P 1'
#
loop_
_entity.id
_entity.type
_entity.pdbx_description
1 polymer ?
#
loop_
_entity_poly.entity_id
_entity_poly.type
_entity_poly.pdbx_seq_one_letter_code
_entity_poly.pdbx_strand_id
1 'polypeptide(L)'
;MKIKELWNKIRKGVKAGMAAVTESNVLTDNRVVSMIEKFKASGKYKLMQEGERYYQVDNDIKNRKITRKVDGHKEEETWRANNKLAHAKYKIQVDEKIAYLLTKPVTYKTDGADKNDTYVEKVKDVLGKHFQYQLTQLGYEASNKGIGWLHVYLDPKGKLKTIMIPAEQCIPYWSDRSHTELDAMIRVYNTTVWQYNQEKEITNVEIWTKDGVKYYRLEGQMLVYDNDKSMDAGGPVAHYKSVEEWETWGKVPFIPFKNNQIEMPDIKFVKSLIDGYDLGRSEAANYMDEVKNLIFVLKGYGGQNLSDFIKQLNEDRAILIDDTEDGGVDTLTPQMDITALREHYEQLNRDIVESGQSVNKDLDKFGSAPSGVALKFMYSSLDLKCKLMETEFSRGFEMLLYFVDLYLQISGQGDYEKIDVGLVFNKDMAINETEQIQNCSNSQGIVSDETLIAHHPFVSDVEEELKALKEQKAAEGPAWDTAPPVKDDGNGCLLYTSDAADDL
;
A
#
# COMPACT_ATOMS: atom_id res chain seq x y z
N MET A 1 -36.23 14.21 -26.52
CA MET A 1 -36.87 15.52 -26.18
C MET A 1 -37.29 15.61 -24.69
N LYS A 2 -37.57 14.53 -23.96
CA LYS A 2 -38.02 14.58 -22.55
C LYS A 2 -36.87 14.75 -21.53
N ILE A 3 -35.65 14.33 -21.82
CA ILE A 3 -34.50 14.38 -20.92
C ILE A 3 -33.95 15.81 -20.76
N LYS A 4 -33.86 16.58 -21.87
CA LYS A 4 -33.48 18.00 -21.82
C LYS A 4 -34.46 18.86 -20.97
N GLU A 5 -35.75 18.52 -20.97
CA GLU A 5 -36.75 19.22 -20.15
C GLU A 5 -36.62 18.84 -18.66
N LEU A 6 -36.29 17.60 -18.36
CA LEU A 6 -36.05 17.15 -16.97
C LEU A 6 -34.79 17.83 -16.37
N TRP A 7 -33.73 17.89 -17.15
CA TRP A 7 -32.50 18.59 -16.77
C TRP A 7 -32.68 20.09 -16.58
N ASN A 8 -33.47 20.72 -17.46
CA ASN A 8 -33.83 22.14 -17.30
C ASN A 8 -34.76 22.40 -16.10
N LYS A 9 -35.61 21.44 -15.72
CA LYS A 9 -36.41 21.52 -14.48
C LYS A 9 -35.55 21.35 -13.23
N ILE A 10 -34.61 20.42 -13.24
CA ILE A 10 -33.62 20.22 -12.14
C ILE A 10 -32.74 21.48 -12.02
N ARG A 11 -32.23 22.01 -13.13
CA ARG A 11 -31.45 23.25 -13.19
C ARG A 11 -32.20 24.49 -12.69
N LYS A 12 -33.51 24.59 -12.96
CA LYS A 12 -34.39 25.66 -12.44
C LYS A 12 -34.73 25.47 -10.95
N GLY A 13 -34.93 24.22 -10.49
CA GLY A 13 -35.15 23.90 -9.08
C GLY A 13 -33.94 24.19 -8.22
N VAL A 14 -32.73 23.89 -8.70
CA VAL A 14 -31.46 24.20 -8.04
C VAL A 14 -31.20 25.70 -7.95
N LYS A 15 -31.53 26.49 -9.01
CA LYS A 15 -31.41 27.95 -8.96
C LYS A 15 -32.37 28.64 -7.98
N ALA A 16 -33.54 28.06 -7.71
CA ALA A 16 -34.50 28.62 -6.75
C ALA A 16 -34.11 28.27 -5.27
N GLY A 17 -33.37 27.16 -5.03
CA GLY A 17 -32.84 26.80 -3.71
C GLY A 17 -31.54 27.52 -3.34
N MET A 18 -30.83 28.13 -4.31
CA MET A 18 -29.54 28.81 -4.08
C MET A 18 -29.63 30.22 -3.51
N ALA A 19 -30.82 30.78 -3.31
CA ALA A 19 -30.97 32.11 -2.73
C ALA A 19 -30.86 32.18 -1.20
N ALA A 20 -30.59 31.06 -0.52
CA ALA A 20 -30.42 30.97 0.92
C ALA A 20 -29.19 30.19 1.38
N VAL A 21 -28.12 30.11 0.54
CA VAL A 21 -26.83 29.62 1.00
C VAL A 21 -26.13 30.77 1.70
N THR A 22 -26.14 30.74 3.03
CA THR A 22 -25.29 31.58 3.86
C THR A 22 -23.87 31.59 3.32
N GLU A 23 -23.20 32.75 3.28
CA GLU A 23 -21.80 32.98 2.83
C GLU A 23 -20.74 32.05 3.45
N SER A 24 -21.14 31.12 4.34
CA SER A 24 -20.27 30.23 5.09
C SER A 24 -19.64 29.09 4.31
N ASN A 25 -20.13 28.77 3.10
CA ASN A 25 -19.64 27.63 2.31
C ASN A 25 -18.85 28.00 1.05
N VAL A 26 -18.62 29.28 0.77
CA VAL A 26 -17.82 29.70 -0.39
C VAL A 26 -16.34 29.57 -0.07
N LEU A 27 -15.60 28.87 -0.91
CA LEU A 27 -14.12 28.80 -0.85
C LEU A 27 -13.56 30.14 -1.36
N THR A 28 -13.37 31.10 -0.43
CA THR A 28 -12.66 32.35 -0.73
C THR A 28 -11.15 32.11 -0.76
N ASP A 29 -10.40 32.93 -1.49
CA ASP A 29 -8.94 32.82 -1.64
C ASP A 29 -8.23 32.78 -0.28
N ASN A 30 -8.62 33.63 0.66
CA ASN A 30 -8.05 33.64 2.02
C ASN A 30 -8.35 32.33 2.78
N ARG A 31 -9.51 31.74 2.57
CA ARG A 31 -9.87 30.46 3.18
C ARG A 31 -9.03 29.32 2.61
N VAL A 32 -8.80 29.31 1.31
CA VAL A 32 -7.94 28.34 0.63
C VAL A 32 -6.50 28.41 1.15
N VAL A 33 -5.91 29.61 1.26
CA VAL A 33 -4.57 29.81 1.85
C VAL A 33 -4.52 29.28 3.26
N SER A 34 -5.50 29.61 4.11
CA SER A 34 -5.58 29.10 5.48
C SER A 34 -5.71 27.58 5.54
N MET A 35 -6.43 26.95 4.59
CA MET A 35 -6.53 25.48 4.51
C MET A 35 -5.18 24.85 4.13
N ILE A 36 -4.44 25.44 3.20
CA ILE A 36 -3.11 24.98 2.80
C ILE A 36 -2.15 25.03 3.99
N GLU A 37 -2.11 26.14 4.72
CA GLU A 37 -1.25 26.32 5.89
C GLU A 37 -1.61 25.30 7.00
N LYS A 38 -2.90 25.18 7.33
CA LYS A 38 -3.39 24.22 8.32
C LYS A 38 -3.09 22.77 7.93
N PHE A 39 -3.23 22.43 6.66
CA PHE A 39 -2.92 21.08 6.18
C PHE A 39 -1.42 20.78 6.33
N LYS A 40 -0.54 21.66 5.87
CA LYS A 40 0.92 21.51 6.01
C LYS A 40 1.39 21.46 7.47
N ALA A 41 0.71 22.17 8.37
CA ALA A 41 0.99 22.13 9.81
C ALA A 41 0.36 20.92 10.53
N SER A 42 -0.54 20.18 9.89
CA SER A 42 -1.31 19.11 10.51
C SER A 42 -0.47 17.89 10.85
N GLY A 43 -0.90 17.14 11.87
CA GLY A 43 -0.32 15.83 12.19
C GLY A 43 -0.51 14.81 11.06
N LYS A 44 -1.60 14.93 10.27
CA LYS A 44 -1.85 14.07 9.12
C LYS A 44 -0.77 14.23 8.05
N TYR A 45 -0.43 15.48 7.69
CA TYR A 45 0.63 15.76 6.72
C TYR A 45 2.01 15.24 7.19
N LYS A 46 2.33 15.44 8.47
CA LYS A 46 3.57 14.91 9.06
C LYS A 46 3.64 13.39 8.98
N LEU A 47 2.53 12.71 9.27
CA LEU A 47 2.45 11.26 9.18
C LEU A 47 2.59 10.75 7.73
N MET A 48 2.09 11.48 6.73
CA MET A 48 2.30 11.16 5.31
C MET A 48 3.79 11.20 4.97
N GLN A 49 4.51 12.24 5.41
CA GLN A 49 5.94 12.37 5.20
C GLN A 49 6.74 11.30 5.95
N GLU A 50 6.35 10.97 7.18
CA GLU A 50 6.97 9.89 7.97
C GLU A 50 6.78 8.54 7.31
N GLY A 51 5.58 8.22 6.81
CA GLY A 51 5.30 6.95 6.12
C GLY A 51 6.16 6.78 4.89
N GLU A 52 6.25 7.80 4.04
CA GLU A 52 7.10 7.79 2.85
C GLU A 52 8.58 7.62 3.21
N ARG A 53 9.08 8.39 4.19
CA ARG A 53 10.47 8.35 4.64
C ARG A 53 10.86 6.97 5.21
N TYR A 54 10.00 6.38 6.06
CA TYR A 54 10.23 5.05 6.63
C TYR A 54 10.13 3.94 5.59
N TYR A 55 9.29 4.11 4.58
CA TYR A 55 9.25 3.19 3.45
C TYR A 55 10.57 3.19 2.66
N GLN A 56 11.23 4.35 2.55
CA GLN A 56 12.57 4.51 1.96
C GLN A 56 13.70 4.10 2.92
N VAL A 57 13.37 3.56 4.10
CA VAL A 57 14.34 3.20 5.15
C VAL A 57 15.17 4.41 5.63
N ASP A 58 14.57 5.59 5.58
CA ASP A 58 15.14 6.80 6.16
C ASP A 58 14.54 7.03 7.57
N ASN A 59 14.83 6.08 8.48
CA ASN A 59 14.32 6.05 9.85
C ASN A 59 14.98 7.15 10.71
N ASP A 60 14.32 7.53 11.80
CA ASP A 60 14.78 8.60 12.70
C ASP A 60 16.17 8.35 13.28
N ILE A 61 16.57 7.09 13.42
CA ILE A 61 17.90 6.70 13.90
C ILE A 61 19.04 7.31 13.07
N LYS A 62 18.85 7.52 11.77
CA LYS A 62 19.87 8.12 10.89
C LYS A 62 20.23 9.55 11.27
N ASN A 63 19.27 10.25 11.90
CA ASN A 63 19.45 11.64 12.35
C ASN A 63 19.91 11.74 13.80
N ARG A 64 20.17 10.60 14.46
CA ARG A 64 20.58 10.55 15.85
C ARG A 64 21.91 11.26 16.07
N LYS A 65 21.95 12.10 17.13
CA LYS A 65 23.14 12.73 17.66
C LYS A 65 23.30 12.36 19.12
N ILE A 66 24.49 11.93 19.51
CA ILE A 66 24.82 11.70 20.92
C ILE A 66 25.25 13.05 21.48
N THR A 67 24.54 13.53 22.50
CA THR A 67 24.81 14.85 23.08
C THR A 67 24.96 14.75 24.60
N ARG A 68 25.90 15.51 25.15
CA ARG A 68 26.02 15.75 26.60
C ARG A 68 25.63 17.18 26.94
N LYS A 69 25.27 17.40 28.19
CA LYS A 69 25.06 18.76 28.69
C LYS A 69 26.36 19.24 29.32
N VAL A 70 26.92 20.32 28.78
CA VAL A 70 28.06 21.05 29.34
C VAL A 70 27.61 22.48 29.60
N ASP A 71 27.69 22.91 30.84
CA ASP A 71 27.28 24.27 31.27
C ASP A 71 25.86 24.68 30.82
N GLY A 72 24.93 23.70 30.79
CA GLY A 72 23.55 23.92 30.37
C GLY A 72 23.29 23.86 28.87
N HIS A 73 24.32 23.81 28.03
CA HIS A 73 24.26 23.66 26.58
C HIS A 73 24.40 22.20 26.16
N LYS A 74 23.74 21.82 25.06
CA LYS A 74 23.91 20.50 24.46
C LYS A 74 25.09 20.55 23.49
N GLU A 75 26.11 19.76 23.75
CA GLU A 75 27.26 19.53 22.87
C GLU A 75 27.21 18.14 22.27
N GLU A 76 27.55 18.00 20.99
CA GLU A 76 27.60 16.70 20.33
C GLU A 76 28.91 15.97 20.68
N GLU A 77 28.82 14.72 21.15
CA GLU A 77 29.97 13.87 21.48
C GLU A 77 30.42 13.11 20.23
N THR A 78 31.29 13.70 19.45
CA THR A 78 31.78 13.12 18.19
C THR A 78 32.80 11.99 18.38
N TRP A 79 33.36 11.83 19.58
CA TRP A 79 34.35 10.81 19.89
C TRP A 79 33.72 9.44 20.27
N ARG A 80 32.45 9.40 20.63
CA ARG A 80 31.73 8.16 20.93
C ARG A 80 31.26 7.45 19.67
N ALA A 81 31.21 6.11 19.77
CA ALA A 81 30.60 5.30 18.73
C ALA A 81 29.13 5.72 18.53
N ASN A 82 28.74 6.02 17.30
CA ASN A 82 27.38 6.44 16.97
C ASN A 82 26.88 5.67 15.73
N ASN A 83 26.73 4.35 15.91
CA ASN A 83 26.14 3.49 14.90
C ASN A 83 24.67 3.85 14.70
N LYS A 84 24.22 3.88 13.45
CA LYS A 84 22.88 4.28 13.03
C LYS A 84 22.27 3.19 12.15
N LEU A 85 21.85 2.11 12.80
CA LEU A 85 21.31 0.93 12.12
C LEU A 85 19.82 1.10 11.86
N ALA A 86 19.47 1.45 10.64
CA ALA A 86 18.08 1.55 10.19
C ALA A 86 17.62 0.22 9.59
N HIS A 87 16.51 -0.32 10.04
CA HIS A 87 15.95 -1.58 9.56
C HIS A 87 14.71 -1.36 8.70
N ALA A 88 14.59 -2.10 7.61
CA ALA A 88 13.50 -2.01 6.64
C ALA A 88 12.18 -2.65 7.12
N LYS A 89 11.90 -2.64 8.43
CA LYS A 89 10.74 -3.32 9.02
C LYS A 89 9.43 -2.82 8.44
N TYR A 90 9.28 -1.50 8.32
CA TYR A 90 8.08 -0.89 7.75
C TYR A 90 7.92 -1.21 6.26
N LYS A 91 9.00 -1.07 5.49
CA LYS A 91 9.00 -1.38 4.05
C LYS A 91 8.53 -2.81 3.80
N ILE A 92 9.05 -3.79 4.56
CA ILE A 92 8.66 -5.19 4.44
C ILE A 92 7.15 -5.37 4.67
N GLN A 93 6.58 -4.72 5.68
CA GLN A 93 5.15 -4.81 5.99
C GLN A 93 4.26 -4.24 4.87
N VAL A 94 4.66 -3.11 4.30
CA VAL A 94 3.94 -2.50 3.18
C VAL A 94 4.05 -3.38 1.93
N ASP A 95 5.25 -3.87 1.61
CA ASP A 95 5.48 -4.74 0.46
C ASP A 95 4.68 -6.05 0.57
N GLU A 96 4.66 -6.69 1.74
CA GLU A 96 3.85 -7.89 2.02
C GLU A 96 2.35 -7.64 1.79
N LYS A 97 1.84 -6.53 2.30
CA LYS A 97 0.43 -6.14 2.15
C LYS A 97 0.06 -5.92 0.68
N ILE A 98 0.88 -5.17 -0.05
CA ILE A 98 0.62 -4.85 -1.45
C ILE A 98 0.79 -6.10 -2.33
N ALA A 99 1.83 -6.90 -2.07
CA ALA A 99 2.03 -8.15 -2.77
C ALA A 99 0.85 -9.12 -2.57
N TYR A 100 0.35 -9.23 -1.35
CA TYR A 100 -0.78 -10.09 -1.04
C TYR A 100 -2.09 -9.68 -1.71
N LEU A 101 -2.40 -8.37 -1.73
CA LEU A 101 -3.72 -7.87 -2.14
C LEU A 101 -3.79 -7.42 -3.59
N LEU A 102 -2.74 -6.80 -4.13
CA LEU A 102 -2.81 -6.00 -5.36
C LEU A 102 -1.86 -6.43 -6.49
N THR A 103 -1.07 -7.50 -6.33
CA THR A 103 -0.17 -7.95 -7.41
C THR A 103 -0.87 -8.82 -8.44
N LYS A 104 -1.80 -9.66 -8.01
CA LYS A 104 -2.63 -10.41 -8.95
C LYS A 104 -3.68 -9.51 -9.58
N PRO A 105 -3.96 -9.67 -10.89
CA PRO A 105 -5.00 -8.91 -11.57
C PRO A 105 -6.34 -9.05 -10.87
N VAL A 106 -7.03 -7.92 -10.70
CA VAL A 106 -8.39 -7.91 -10.18
C VAL A 106 -9.37 -8.45 -11.20
N THR A 107 -10.45 -9.08 -10.72
CA THR A 107 -11.54 -9.55 -11.56
C THR A 107 -12.75 -8.63 -11.39
N TYR A 108 -13.43 -8.36 -12.48
CA TYR A 108 -14.66 -7.56 -12.48
C TYR A 108 -15.85 -8.49 -12.43
N LYS A 109 -16.77 -8.25 -11.50
CA LYS A 109 -17.97 -9.08 -11.32
C LYS A 109 -19.22 -8.21 -11.30
N THR A 110 -20.23 -8.61 -12.07
CA THR A 110 -21.57 -8.00 -12.02
C THR A 110 -22.41 -8.69 -10.96
N ASP A 111 -23.16 -7.92 -10.17
CA ASP A 111 -24.17 -8.46 -9.24
C ASP A 111 -25.50 -8.59 -9.98
N GLY A 112 -26.03 -9.81 -10.10
CA GLY A 112 -27.35 -10.08 -10.65
C GLY A 112 -27.43 -11.30 -11.57
N ALA A 113 -28.67 -11.70 -11.90
CA ALA A 113 -28.97 -12.85 -12.77
C ALA A 113 -28.62 -12.58 -14.25
N ASP A 114 -28.55 -11.32 -14.68
CA ASP A 114 -28.14 -10.90 -16.02
C ASP A 114 -26.65 -10.58 -15.99
N LYS A 115 -25.82 -11.58 -16.34
CA LYS A 115 -24.40 -11.38 -16.61
C LYS A 115 -24.27 -10.40 -17.79
N ASN A 116 -24.01 -9.14 -17.52
CA ASN A 116 -23.75 -8.16 -18.56
C ASN A 116 -22.26 -8.12 -18.92
N ASP A 117 -21.79 -9.20 -19.56
CA ASP A 117 -20.40 -9.34 -19.99
C ASP A 117 -19.96 -8.17 -20.88
N THR A 118 -20.88 -7.62 -21.66
CA THR A 118 -20.62 -6.46 -22.52
C THR A 118 -20.22 -5.21 -21.74
N TYR A 119 -20.84 -4.97 -20.59
CA TYR A 119 -20.49 -3.81 -19.76
C TYR A 119 -19.13 -4.01 -19.09
N VAL A 120 -18.87 -5.20 -18.57
CA VAL A 120 -17.56 -5.56 -17.98
C VAL A 120 -16.42 -5.37 -18.99
N GLU A 121 -16.61 -5.81 -20.24
CA GLU A 121 -15.64 -5.60 -21.31
C GLU A 121 -15.40 -4.12 -21.59
N LYS A 122 -16.45 -3.31 -21.64
CA LYS A 122 -16.32 -1.86 -21.83
C LYS A 122 -15.59 -1.17 -20.69
N VAL A 123 -15.86 -1.55 -19.43
CA VAL A 123 -15.14 -1.05 -18.28
C VAL A 123 -13.65 -1.41 -18.38
N LYS A 124 -13.33 -2.67 -18.75
CA LYS A 124 -11.95 -3.11 -18.98
C LYS A 124 -11.26 -2.31 -20.08
N ASP A 125 -11.95 -2.04 -21.18
CA ASP A 125 -11.43 -1.28 -22.32
C ASP A 125 -11.16 0.18 -21.97
N VAL A 126 -12.08 0.83 -21.25
CA VAL A 126 -11.94 2.23 -20.82
C VAL A 126 -10.79 2.39 -19.84
N LEU A 127 -10.71 1.53 -18.82
CA LEU A 127 -9.65 1.59 -17.80
C LEU A 127 -8.30 1.12 -18.36
N GLY A 128 -8.32 0.15 -19.28
CA GLY A 128 -7.15 -0.35 -19.98
C GLY A 128 -6.18 -1.15 -19.12
N LYS A 129 -5.11 -1.64 -19.75
CA LYS A 129 -4.12 -2.54 -19.13
C LYS A 129 -3.33 -1.90 -17.97
N HIS A 130 -3.25 -0.57 -17.92
CA HIS A 130 -2.47 0.14 -16.89
C HIS A 130 -3.22 0.30 -15.56
N PHE A 131 -4.52 0.01 -15.51
CA PHE A 131 -5.30 0.22 -14.29
C PHE A 131 -4.82 -0.67 -13.13
N GLN A 132 -4.44 -1.92 -13.41
CA GLN A 132 -3.87 -2.80 -12.39
C GLN A 132 -2.60 -2.21 -11.75
N TYR A 133 -1.72 -1.65 -12.56
CA TYR A 133 -0.51 -0.97 -12.07
C TYR A 133 -0.87 0.26 -11.22
N GLN A 134 -1.86 1.04 -11.65
CA GLN A 134 -2.35 2.20 -10.88
C GLN A 134 -2.95 1.77 -9.54
N LEU A 135 -3.70 0.65 -9.48
CA LEU A 135 -4.20 0.11 -8.22
C LEU A 135 -3.05 -0.26 -7.26
N THR A 136 -2.00 -0.87 -7.78
CA THR A 136 -0.80 -1.19 -6.99
C THR A 136 -0.13 0.09 -6.46
N GLN A 137 0.03 1.10 -7.30
CA GLN A 137 0.57 2.41 -6.88
C GLN A 137 -0.31 3.09 -5.82
N LEU A 138 -1.64 3.08 -6.01
CA LEU A 138 -2.59 3.60 -5.02
C LEU A 138 -2.50 2.83 -3.69
N GLY A 139 -2.23 1.53 -3.75
CA GLY A 139 -2.00 0.71 -2.57
C GLY A 139 -0.79 1.15 -1.76
N TYR A 140 0.35 1.39 -2.43
CA TYR A 140 1.55 1.96 -1.78
C TYR A 140 1.27 3.34 -1.21
N GLU A 141 0.64 4.21 -1.98
CA GLU A 141 0.29 5.58 -1.56
C GLU A 141 -0.63 5.57 -0.34
N ALA A 142 -1.70 4.77 -0.39
CA ALA A 142 -2.64 4.63 0.72
C ALA A 142 -1.96 4.04 1.97
N SER A 143 -1.09 3.03 1.84
CA SER A 143 -0.37 2.43 2.96
C SER A 143 0.58 3.41 3.63
N ASN A 144 1.33 4.19 2.84
CA ASN A 144 2.33 5.14 3.34
C ASN A 144 1.72 6.46 3.82
N LYS A 145 0.61 6.91 3.20
CA LYS A 145 0.04 8.25 3.44
C LYS A 145 -1.40 8.22 3.98
N GLY A 146 -1.99 7.02 4.12
CA GLY A 146 -3.35 6.80 4.62
C GLY A 146 -4.44 6.89 3.56
N ILE A 147 -4.17 7.52 2.42
CA ILE A 147 -5.09 7.71 1.29
C ILE A 147 -4.29 7.88 0.00
N GLY A 148 -4.75 7.29 -1.09
CA GLY A 148 -4.28 7.55 -2.44
C GLY A 148 -5.37 8.27 -3.24
N TRP A 149 -4.99 9.12 -4.18
CA TRP A 149 -5.92 9.88 -5.01
C TRP A 149 -5.76 9.52 -6.48
N LEU A 150 -6.86 9.17 -7.12
CA LEU A 150 -6.94 8.96 -8.56
C LEU A 150 -7.71 10.12 -9.19
N HIS A 151 -7.08 10.81 -10.14
CA HIS A 151 -7.71 11.88 -10.90
C HIS A 151 -8.16 11.39 -12.28
N VAL A 152 -9.37 11.74 -12.67
CA VAL A 152 -9.98 11.38 -13.96
C VAL A 152 -9.96 12.58 -14.90
N TYR A 153 -9.51 12.38 -16.14
CA TYR A 153 -9.47 13.41 -17.17
C TYR A 153 -9.66 12.81 -18.57
N LEU A 154 -9.93 13.66 -19.55
CA LEU A 154 -9.87 13.26 -20.96
C LEU A 154 -8.54 13.63 -21.57
N ASP A 155 -7.94 12.71 -22.32
CA ASP A 155 -6.75 13.01 -23.11
C ASP A 155 -7.10 13.90 -24.32
N PRO A 156 -6.11 14.48 -25.04
CA PRO A 156 -6.37 15.30 -26.22
C PRO A 156 -7.13 14.58 -27.36
N LYS A 157 -7.23 13.25 -27.29
CA LYS A 157 -7.99 12.41 -28.23
C LYS A 157 -9.41 12.13 -27.75
N GLY A 158 -9.83 12.71 -26.62
CA GLY A 158 -11.13 12.50 -26.01
C GLY A 158 -11.29 11.15 -25.30
N LYS A 159 -10.21 10.43 -24.99
CA LYS A 159 -10.28 9.18 -24.24
C LYS A 159 -10.18 9.45 -22.73
N LEU A 160 -11.03 8.78 -21.98
CA LEU A 160 -10.96 8.81 -20.52
C LEU A 160 -9.63 8.19 -20.04
N LYS A 161 -8.96 8.90 -19.17
CA LYS A 161 -7.68 8.53 -18.56
C LYS A 161 -7.71 8.81 -17.07
N THR A 162 -6.89 8.07 -16.36
CA THR A 162 -6.70 8.23 -14.91
C THR A 162 -5.22 8.44 -14.61
N ILE A 163 -4.94 9.24 -13.58
CA ILE A 163 -3.60 9.47 -13.07
C ILE A 163 -3.63 9.53 -11.55
N MET A 164 -2.67 8.89 -10.90
CA MET A 164 -2.48 9.00 -9.46
C MET A 164 -1.88 10.38 -9.13
N ILE A 165 -2.45 11.05 -8.14
CA ILE A 165 -1.94 12.31 -7.60
C ILE A 165 -1.42 12.02 -6.18
N PRO A 166 -0.19 12.45 -5.84
CA PRO A 166 0.37 12.29 -4.51
C PRO A 166 -0.52 12.92 -3.42
N ALA A 167 -0.77 12.18 -2.34
CA ALA A 167 -1.73 12.58 -1.31
C ALA A 167 -1.34 13.89 -0.60
N GLU A 168 -0.05 14.16 -0.45
CA GLU A 168 0.47 15.41 0.13
C GLU A 168 0.18 16.64 -0.71
N GLN A 169 -0.19 16.49 -1.99
CA GLN A 169 -0.62 17.57 -2.86
C GLN A 169 -2.13 17.83 -2.77
N CYS A 170 -2.89 16.94 -2.14
CA CYS A 170 -4.34 16.91 -2.17
C CYS A 170 -4.94 17.33 -0.82
N ILE A 171 -5.71 18.41 -0.82
CA ILE A 171 -6.43 18.92 0.35
C ILE A 171 -7.93 18.81 0.05
N PRO A 172 -8.58 17.72 0.49
CA PRO A 172 -10.00 17.51 0.21
C PRO A 172 -10.86 18.43 1.08
N TYR A 173 -11.93 18.96 0.49
CA TYR A 173 -13.01 19.63 1.18
C TYR A 173 -14.27 18.79 1.05
N TRP A 174 -14.62 18.12 2.15
CA TRP A 174 -15.74 17.19 2.19
C TRP A 174 -17.05 17.89 2.57
N SER A 175 -18.17 17.49 1.98
CA SER A 175 -19.50 17.93 2.34
C SER A 175 -19.96 17.29 3.65
N ASP A 176 -19.49 16.09 3.94
CA ASP A 176 -19.90 15.28 5.07
C ASP A 176 -18.73 14.84 5.96
N ARG A 177 -19.05 14.47 7.23
CA ARG A 177 -18.06 13.98 8.19
C ARG A 177 -17.55 12.56 7.89
N SER A 178 -18.29 11.80 7.11
CA SER A 178 -17.94 10.42 6.73
C SER A 178 -17.00 10.37 5.53
N HIS A 179 -16.65 11.55 4.97
CA HIS A 179 -15.80 11.67 3.80
C HIS A 179 -16.31 10.84 2.61
N THR A 180 -17.62 10.94 2.34
CA THR A 180 -18.29 10.22 1.27
C THR A 180 -18.48 11.07 0.03
N GLU A 181 -18.70 12.37 0.21
CA GLU A 181 -18.96 13.30 -0.88
C GLU A 181 -17.97 14.47 -0.84
N LEU A 182 -17.30 14.66 -1.97
CA LEU A 182 -16.25 15.67 -2.13
C LEU A 182 -16.84 16.91 -2.79
N ASP A 183 -16.89 18.04 -2.05
CA ASP A 183 -17.35 19.33 -2.57
C ASP A 183 -16.28 20.05 -3.39
N ALA A 184 -15.01 19.94 -2.94
CA ALA A 184 -13.87 20.50 -3.66
C ALA A 184 -12.59 19.76 -3.35
N MET A 185 -11.63 19.84 -4.29
CA MET A 185 -10.25 19.43 -4.08
C MET A 185 -9.33 20.60 -4.36
N ILE A 186 -8.49 20.92 -3.37
CA ILE A 186 -7.40 21.89 -3.53
C ILE A 186 -6.12 21.08 -3.75
N ARG A 187 -5.55 21.18 -4.95
CA ARG A 187 -4.27 20.55 -5.27
C ARG A 187 -3.18 21.60 -5.22
N VAL A 188 -2.10 21.30 -4.46
CA VAL A 188 -0.94 22.19 -4.29
C VAL A 188 0.31 21.45 -4.67
N TYR A 189 1.04 21.94 -5.66
CA TYR A 189 2.28 21.30 -6.12
C TYR A 189 3.27 22.32 -6.66
N ASN A 190 4.56 21.98 -6.57
CA ASN A 190 5.63 22.83 -7.05
C ASN A 190 6.05 22.42 -8.48
N THR A 191 6.36 23.41 -9.32
CA THR A 191 6.98 23.22 -10.62
C THR A 191 8.22 24.12 -10.72
N THR A 192 9.27 23.55 -11.28
CA THR A 192 10.51 24.31 -11.58
C THR A 192 10.40 24.90 -12.96
N VAL A 193 10.58 26.21 -13.07
CA VAL A 193 10.64 26.92 -14.35
C VAL A 193 11.99 27.61 -14.50
N TRP A 194 12.52 27.63 -15.72
CA TRP A 194 13.73 28.40 -16.04
C TRP A 194 13.35 29.83 -16.39
N GLN A 195 13.77 30.77 -15.58
CA GLN A 195 13.54 32.20 -15.82
C GLN A 195 14.84 32.96 -15.63
N TYR A 196 15.30 33.74 -16.66
CA TYR A 196 16.53 34.51 -16.62
C TYR A 196 17.80 33.69 -16.26
N ASN A 197 17.96 32.49 -16.81
CA ASN A 197 19.06 31.56 -16.53
C ASN A 197 19.13 31.08 -15.05
N GLN A 198 18.04 31.16 -14.31
CA GLN A 198 17.92 30.64 -12.95
C GLN A 198 16.71 29.71 -12.85
N GLU A 199 16.88 28.66 -12.07
CA GLU A 199 15.73 27.81 -11.67
C GLU A 199 14.89 28.58 -10.65
N LYS A 200 13.60 28.69 -10.95
CA LYS A 200 12.61 29.26 -10.02
C LYS A 200 11.54 28.24 -9.75
N GLU A 201 11.33 27.94 -8.48
CA GLU A 201 10.23 27.10 -8.04
C GLU A 201 8.94 27.93 -7.92
N ILE A 202 7.89 27.45 -8.58
CA ILE A 202 6.55 28.07 -8.54
C ILE A 202 5.60 27.08 -7.87
N THR A 203 4.89 27.54 -6.83
CA THR A 203 3.84 26.77 -6.19
C THR A 203 2.51 27.00 -6.92
N ASN A 204 2.01 25.97 -7.58
CA ASN A 204 0.72 25.98 -8.25
C ASN A 204 -0.37 25.52 -7.30
N VAL A 205 -1.55 26.14 -7.41
CA VAL A 205 -2.76 25.79 -6.66
C VAL A 205 -3.91 25.63 -7.64
N GLU A 206 -4.51 24.46 -7.65
CA GLU A 206 -5.70 24.15 -8.44
C GLU A 206 -6.88 23.93 -7.51
N ILE A 207 -8.00 24.56 -7.77
CA ILE A 207 -9.23 24.37 -7.01
C ILE A 207 -10.27 23.72 -7.91
N TRP A 208 -10.47 22.43 -7.68
CA TRP A 208 -11.40 21.60 -8.42
C TRP A 208 -12.75 21.54 -7.70
N THR A 209 -13.82 21.83 -8.40
CA THR A 209 -15.20 21.75 -7.90
C THR A 209 -16.05 20.99 -8.93
N LYS A 210 -17.30 20.71 -8.63
CA LYS A 210 -18.23 20.11 -9.60
C LYS A 210 -18.46 20.97 -10.85
N ASP A 211 -18.24 22.28 -10.75
CA ASP A 211 -18.52 23.26 -11.81
C ASP A 211 -17.28 23.56 -12.67
N GLY A 212 -16.10 23.03 -12.32
CA GLY A 212 -14.86 23.22 -13.05
C GLY A 212 -13.65 23.43 -12.16
N VAL A 213 -12.54 23.88 -12.73
CA VAL A 213 -11.26 24.09 -12.06
C VAL A 213 -10.81 25.54 -12.19
N LYS A 214 -10.23 26.09 -11.10
CA LYS A 214 -9.55 27.39 -11.07
C LYS A 214 -8.06 27.19 -10.84
N TYR A 215 -7.24 27.92 -11.58
CA TYR A 215 -5.79 27.83 -11.52
C TYR A 215 -5.19 29.08 -10.89
N TYR A 216 -4.32 28.88 -9.90
CA TYR A 216 -3.62 29.94 -9.19
C TYR A 216 -2.15 29.61 -9.02
N ARG A 217 -1.35 30.63 -8.78
CA ARG A 217 0.01 30.56 -8.24
C ARG A 217 -0.01 31.11 -6.82
N LEU A 218 0.66 30.46 -5.90
CA LEU A 218 0.81 30.93 -4.53
C LEU A 218 2.05 31.79 -4.43
N GLU A 219 1.88 33.10 -4.22
CA GLU A 219 2.96 34.05 -4.02
C GLU A 219 2.92 34.58 -2.59
N GLY A 220 3.83 34.06 -1.75
CA GLY A 220 3.77 34.32 -0.30
C GLY A 220 2.49 33.76 0.31
N GLN A 221 1.60 34.63 0.78
CA GLN A 221 0.28 34.28 1.35
C GLN A 221 -0.88 34.70 0.45
N MET A 222 -0.64 35.00 -0.82
CA MET A 222 -1.68 35.43 -1.75
C MET A 222 -1.81 34.43 -2.91
N LEU A 223 -3.04 34.16 -3.30
CA LEU A 223 -3.34 33.43 -4.53
C LEU A 223 -3.40 34.42 -5.70
N VAL A 224 -2.52 34.25 -6.66
CA VAL A 224 -2.48 35.02 -7.91
C VAL A 224 -3.06 34.15 -9.01
N TYR A 225 -4.03 34.67 -9.72
CA TYR A 225 -4.72 33.95 -10.78
C TYR A 225 -3.75 33.61 -11.94
N ASP A 226 -3.74 32.35 -12.37
CA ASP A 226 -2.91 31.91 -13.50
C ASP A 226 -3.64 32.14 -14.83
N ASN A 227 -3.40 33.30 -15.44
CA ASN A 227 -4.06 33.69 -16.69
C ASN A 227 -3.66 32.81 -17.88
N ASP A 228 -2.52 32.13 -17.83
CA ASP A 228 -2.05 31.27 -18.93
C ASP A 228 -2.88 29.98 -19.06
N LYS A 229 -3.43 29.51 -17.95
CA LYS A 229 -4.28 28.30 -17.88
C LYS A 229 -5.77 28.59 -17.85
N SER A 230 -6.17 29.83 -17.72
CA SER A 230 -7.53 30.24 -17.53
C SER A 230 -8.06 30.91 -18.78
N MET A 231 -9.28 30.58 -19.21
CA MET A 231 -9.87 31.14 -20.43
C MET A 231 -10.49 32.52 -20.24
N ASP A 232 -10.95 32.84 -19.03
CA ASP A 232 -11.59 34.11 -18.68
C ASP A 232 -11.20 34.58 -17.30
N ALA A 233 -11.10 35.89 -17.11
CA ALA A 233 -10.70 36.51 -15.85
C ALA A 233 -11.64 36.11 -14.71
N GLY A 234 -11.25 35.09 -13.90
CA GLY A 234 -11.86 34.74 -12.62
C GLY A 234 -12.92 33.64 -12.63
N GLY A 235 -13.30 33.10 -13.79
CA GLY A 235 -14.24 31.97 -13.88
C GLY A 235 -13.56 30.59 -13.77
N PRO A 236 -14.29 29.54 -13.35
CA PRO A 236 -13.79 28.17 -13.46
C PRO A 236 -13.72 27.72 -14.92
N VAL A 237 -12.63 27.05 -15.27
CA VAL A 237 -12.48 26.33 -16.56
C VAL A 237 -13.24 25.01 -16.44
N ALA A 238 -14.01 24.62 -17.45
CA ALA A 238 -14.69 23.33 -17.48
C ALA A 238 -13.70 22.16 -17.40
N HIS A 239 -14.17 21.00 -16.93
CA HIS A 239 -13.30 19.84 -16.71
C HIS A 239 -12.76 19.24 -18.01
N TYR A 240 -13.55 19.28 -19.08
CA TYR A 240 -13.18 18.75 -20.39
C TYR A 240 -13.87 19.49 -21.52
N LYS A 241 -13.37 19.30 -22.72
CA LYS A 241 -13.99 19.80 -23.95
C LYS A 241 -14.63 18.63 -24.68
N SER A 242 -15.93 18.67 -24.85
CA SER A 242 -16.70 17.83 -25.77
C SER A 242 -16.50 18.31 -27.20
N VAL A 243 -17.06 17.62 -28.18
CA VAL A 243 -16.92 17.99 -29.61
C VAL A 243 -17.44 19.43 -29.88
N GLU A 244 -18.48 19.87 -29.19
CA GLU A 244 -19.14 21.14 -29.44
C GLU A 244 -18.99 22.15 -28.28
N GLU A 245 -18.95 21.71 -27.04
CA GLU A 245 -18.99 22.57 -25.85
C GLU A 245 -18.02 22.18 -24.78
N TRP A 246 -17.70 23.13 -23.86
CA TRP A 246 -16.95 22.89 -22.63
C TRP A 246 -17.90 22.37 -21.56
N GLU A 247 -17.57 21.21 -20.97
CA GLU A 247 -18.44 20.50 -20.05
C GLU A 247 -17.76 20.14 -18.74
N THR A 248 -18.57 19.78 -17.74
CA THR A 248 -18.10 19.35 -16.44
C THR A 248 -18.59 17.94 -16.12
N TRP A 249 -17.84 17.22 -15.29
CA TRP A 249 -18.22 15.89 -14.83
C TRP A 249 -19.44 15.89 -13.87
N GLY A 250 -19.88 17.06 -13.38
CA GLY A 250 -20.93 17.17 -12.36
C GLY A 250 -20.50 16.73 -10.97
N LYS A 251 -19.32 16.13 -10.83
CA LYS A 251 -18.62 15.79 -9.58
C LYS A 251 -17.17 16.24 -9.66
N VAL A 252 -16.51 16.33 -8.52
CA VAL A 252 -15.06 16.59 -8.45
C VAL A 252 -14.32 15.35 -8.96
N PRO A 253 -13.47 15.45 -10.02
CA PRO A 253 -12.86 14.28 -10.66
C PRO A 253 -11.64 13.73 -9.90
N PHE A 254 -11.77 13.60 -8.59
CA PHE A 254 -10.78 13.00 -7.69
C PHE A 254 -11.43 11.90 -6.87
N ILE A 255 -10.86 10.73 -6.93
CA ILE A 255 -11.40 9.54 -6.31
C ILE A 255 -10.46 9.09 -5.19
N PRO A 256 -10.95 8.98 -3.94
CA PRO A 256 -10.16 8.52 -2.81
C PRO A 256 -10.06 7.00 -2.78
N PHE A 257 -8.85 6.48 -2.64
CA PHE A 257 -8.55 5.10 -2.30
C PHE A 257 -7.92 5.08 -0.92
N LYS A 258 -8.71 4.73 0.10
CA LYS A 258 -8.30 4.85 1.49
C LYS A 258 -7.61 3.58 1.98
N ASN A 259 -6.61 3.73 2.84
CA ASN A 259 -5.97 2.62 3.52
C ASN A 259 -6.91 1.90 4.50
N ASN A 260 -7.71 2.70 5.18
CA ASN A 260 -8.70 2.29 6.17
C ASN A 260 -9.71 3.43 6.36
N GLN A 261 -10.79 3.16 7.09
CA GLN A 261 -11.87 4.10 7.31
C GLN A 261 -11.43 5.45 7.91
N ILE A 262 -10.37 5.44 8.74
CA ILE A 262 -9.84 6.65 9.41
C ILE A 262 -8.74 7.35 8.63
N GLU A 263 -8.44 6.91 7.40
CA GLU A 263 -7.40 7.48 6.51
C GLU A 263 -6.02 7.56 7.18
N MET A 264 -5.65 6.51 7.94
CA MET A 264 -4.42 6.47 8.71
C MET A 264 -3.34 5.64 7.97
N PRO A 265 -2.11 6.16 7.83
CA PRO A 265 -1.00 5.39 7.28
C PRO A 265 -0.52 4.30 8.25
N ASP A 266 -0.01 3.20 7.70
CA ASP A 266 0.39 2.03 8.48
C ASP A 266 1.53 2.31 9.45
N ILE A 267 2.43 3.25 9.12
CA ILE A 267 3.55 3.65 9.98
C ILE A 267 3.10 4.09 11.38
N LYS A 268 1.91 4.66 11.50
CA LYS A 268 1.37 5.15 12.77
C LYS A 268 1.33 4.08 13.85
N PHE A 269 1.10 2.84 13.46
CA PHE A 269 0.92 1.72 14.40
C PHE A 269 2.24 1.08 14.84
N VAL A 270 3.33 1.28 14.08
CA VAL A 270 4.60 0.57 14.31
C VAL A 270 5.81 1.48 14.50
N LYS A 271 5.68 2.79 14.22
CA LYS A 271 6.81 3.72 14.25
C LYS A 271 7.62 3.65 15.53
N SER A 272 6.96 3.77 16.69
CA SER A 272 7.65 3.78 17.99
C SER A 272 8.35 2.47 18.30
N LEU A 273 7.82 1.34 17.83
CA LEU A 273 8.45 0.02 18.00
C LEU A 273 9.68 -0.12 17.11
N ILE A 274 9.59 0.38 15.86
CA ILE A 274 10.73 0.39 14.93
C ILE A 274 11.83 1.30 15.45
N ASP A 275 11.49 2.50 15.94
CA ASP A 275 12.45 3.43 16.54
C ASP A 275 13.15 2.80 17.75
N GLY A 276 12.41 2.10 18.61
CA GLY A 276 12.97 1.35 19.75
C GLY A 276 13.90 0.23 19.30
N TYR A 277 13.50 -0.51 18.26
CA TYR A 277 14.31 -1.59 17.70
C TYR A 277 15.61 -1.06 17.08
N ASP A 278 15.53 -0.01 16.26
CA ASP A 278 16.69 0.61 15.61
C ASP A 278 17.64 1.22 16.63
N LEU A 279 17.10 1.89 17.65
CA LEU A 279 17.89 2.45 18.76
C LEU A 279 18.63 1.36 19.52
N GLY A 280 17.93 0.32 19.94
CA GLY A 280 18.53 -0.77 20.71
C GLY A 280 19.63 -1.50 19.92
N ARG A 281 19.38 -1.79 18.63
CA ARG A 281 20.38 -2.42 17.75
C ARG A 281 21.61 -1.53 17.55
N SER A 282 21.40 -0.22 17.42
CA SER A 282 22.49 0.75 17.30
C SER A 282 23.31 0.87 18.58
N GLU A 283 22.66 0.85 19.75
CA GLU A 283 23.34 0.86 21.03
C GLU A 283 24.16 -0.43 21.28
N ALA A 284 23.63 -1.58 20.87
CA ALA A 284 24.39 -2.82 20.94
C ALA A 284 25.65 -2.77 20.06
N ALA A 285 25.55 -2.19 18.87
CA ALA A 285 26.70 -1.99 18.00
C ALA A 285 27.70 -0.99 18.59
N ASN A 286 27.22 0.12 19.17
CA ASN A 286 28.07 1.09 19.87
C ASN A 286 28.84 0.44 21.02
N TYR A 287 28.12 -0.36 21.82
CA TYR A 287 28.75 -1.11 22.92
C TYR A 287 29.88 -2.04 22.42
N MET A 288 29.63 -2.78 21.33
CA MET A 288 30.67 -3.67 20.76
C MET A 288 31.88 -2.90 20.26
N ASP A 289 31.69 -1.69 19.75
CA ASP A 289 32.79 -0.82 19.31
C ASP A 289 33.53 -0.20 20.50
N GLU A 290 32.80 0.18 21.56
CA GLU A 290 33.39 0.79 22.77
C GLU A 290 34.06 -0.23 23.69
N VAL A 291 33.60 -1.48 23.77
CA VAL A 291 34.21 -2.57 24.58
C VAL A 291 35.61 -2.91 24.10
N LYS A 292 35.96 -2.64 22.84
CA LYS A 292 37.33 -2.74 22.35
C LYS A 292 38.26 -1.76 23.07
N ASN A 293 37.73 -0.69 23.66
CA ASN A 293 38.44 0.31 24.44
C ASN A 293 38.29 -0.04 25.92
N LEU A 294 39.19 -0.87 26.43
CA LEU A 294 39.26 -1.23 27.85
C LEU A 294 39.45 0.03 28.68
N ILE A 295 38.68 0.15 29.78
CA ILE A 295 38.95 1.16 30.80
C ILE A 295 40.02 0.62 31.74
N PHE A 296 41.17 1.24 31.70
CA PHE A 296 42.27 0.89 32.60
C PHE A 296 42.12 1.65 33.92
N VAL A 297 42.12 0.94 35.02
CA VAL A 297 42.11 1.50 36.37
C VAL A 297 43.54 1.44 36.89
N LEU A 298 44.21 2.59 36.96
CA LEU A 298 45.56 2.70 37.45
C LEU A 298 45.54 2.86 38.97
N LYS A 299 46.15 1.94 39.68
CA LYS A 299 46.32 2.01 41.14
C LYS A 299 47.77 2.33 41.45
N GLY A 300 48.01 3.27 42.38
CA GLY A 300 49.35 3.62 42.83
C GLY A 300 50.26 4.31 41.80
N TYR A 301 49.68 4.80 40.70
CA TYR A 301 50.44 5.41 39.59
C TYR A 301 50.70 6.89 39.86
N GLY A 302 51.84 7.16 40.49
CA GLY A 302 52.23 8.53 40.87
C GLY A 302 53.18 9.17 39.88
N GLY A 303 52.66 9.95 38.93
CA GLY A 303 53.43 10.98 38.29
C GLY A 303 53.74 10.95 36.80
N GLN A 304 53.24 9.98 36.02
CA GLN A 304 53.33 10.08 34.54
C GLN A 304 52.06 10.65 33.93
N ASN A 305 52.21 11.30 32.77
CA ASN A 305 51.09 11.84 32.04
C ASN A 305 50.21 10.68 31.50
N LEU A 306 48.89 10.72 31.76
CA LEU A 306 47.93 9.71 31.30
C LEU A 306 47.98 9.49 29.77
N SER A 307 48.32 10.54 29.02
CA SER A 307 48.48 10.49 27.55
C SER A 307 49.68 9.61 27.15
N ASP A 308 50.81 9.70 27.86
CA ASP A 308 51.99 8.90 27.58
C ASP A 308 51.76 7.43 27.94
N PHE A 309 51.03 7.18 29.05
CA PHE A 309 50.63 5.84 29.43
C PHE A 309 49.76 5.16 28.36
N ILE A 310 48.73 5.85 27.86
CA ILE A 310 47.85 5.31 26.81
C ILE A 310 48.63 5.08 25.52
N LYS A 311 49.58 5.95 25.20
CA LYS A 311 50.42 5.81 24.02
C LYS A 311 51.31 4.55 24.13
N GLN A 312 52.01 4.34 25.24
CA GLN A 312 52.81 3.14 25.48
C GLN A 312 51.97 1.87 25.45
N LEU A 313 50.79 1.90 26.06
CA LEU A 313 49.86 0.76 26.02
C LEU A 313 49.43 0.39 24.59
N ASN A 314 49.15 1.38 23.75
CA ASN A 314 48.73 1.15 22.37
C ASN A 314 49.87 0.74 21.43
N GLU A 315 51.07 1.27 21.65
CA GLU A 315 52.27 1.02 20.81
C GLU A 315 53.00 -0.26 21.25
N ASP A 316 53.26 -0.43 22.56
CA ASP A 316 54.07 -1.51 23.07
C ASP A 316 53.29 -2.70 23.61
N ARG A 317 51.97 -2.53 23.84
CA ARG A 317 51.08 -3.51 24.50
C ARG A 317 51.61 -4.07 25.82
N ALA A 318 52.48 -3.32 26.45
CA ALA A 318 53.12 -3.64 27.71
C ALA A 318 53.24 -2.38 28.58
N ILE A 319 53.17 -2.55 29.90
CA ILE A 319 53.27 -1.47 30.86
C ILE A 319 54.33 -1.89 31.86
N LEU A 320 55.28 -0.98 32.17
CA LEU A 320 56.20 -1.13 33.30
C LEU A 320 55.48 -0.63 34.56
N ILE A 321 55.33 -1.48 35.55
CA ILE A 321 54.78 -1.14 36.86
C ILE A 321 55.99 -1.02 37.79
N ASP A 322 56.18 0.15 38.42
CA ASP A 322 57.15 0.30 39.49
C ASP A 322 56.71 -0.52 40.73
N ASP A 323 57.65 -1.25 41.30
CA ASP A 323 57.43 -2.24 42.33
C ASP A 323 57.01 -1.57 43.67
N THR A 324 55.73 -1.23 43.79
CA THR A 324 55.05 -0.79 45.00
C THR A 324 53.99 -1.79 45.37
N GLU A 325 53.95 -2.22 46.64
CA GLU A 325 53.07 -3.28 47.18
C GLU A 325 51.57 -3.12 46.84
N ASP A 326 51.15 -1.95 46.37
CA ASP A 326 49.76 -1.63 46.01
C ASP A 326 49.57 -1.11 44.57
N GLY A 327 50.60 -1.16 43.71
CA GLY A 327 50.52 -0.72 42.32
C GLY A 327 49.96 -1.78 41.39
N GLY A 328 49.11 -1.39 40.47
CA GLY A 328 48.56 -2.33 39.51
C GLY A 328 47.70 -1.67 38.44
N VAL A 329 47.43 -2.40 37.38
CA VAL A 329 46.51 -2.02 36.33
C VAL A 329 45.38 -3.04 36.34
N ASP A 330 44.19 -2.59 36.69
CA ASP A 330 42.97 -3.35 36.53
C ASP A 330 42.23 -2.91 35.25
N THR A 331 41.47 -3.79 34.67
CA THR A 331 40.61 -3.47 33.56
C THR A 331 39.16 -3.55 34.00
N LEU A 332 38.43 -2.48 33.79
CA LEU A 332 36.98 -2.44 33.99
C LEU A 332 36.32 -2.65 32.65
N THR A 333 35.76 -3.83 32.46
CA THR A 333 34.97 -4.14 31.26
C THR A 333 33.50 -4.03 31.62
N PRO A 334 32.74 -3.12 31.00
CA PRO A 334 31.31 -3.11 31.18
C PRO A 334 30.74 -4.48 30.76
N GLN A 335 29.88 -5.07 31.58
CA GLN A 335 29.22 -6.33 31.25
C GLN A 335 27.81 -6.02 30.73
N MET A 336 27.52 -6.49 29.53
CA MET A 336 26.17 -6.43 28.95
C MET A 336 25.62 -7.86 28.92
N ASP A 337 24.39 -8.03 29.41
CA ASP A 337 23.69 -9.31 29.25
C ASP A 337 23.19 -9.46 27.81
N ILE A 338 23.98 -10.19 27.04
CA ILE A 338 23.66 -10.43 25.60
C ILE A 338 22.39 -11.26 25.46
N THR A 339 22.06 -12.13 26.42
CA THR A 339 20.86 -12.97 26.38
C THR A 339 19.62 -12.13 26.57
N ALA A 340 19.61 -11.27 27.61
CA ALA A 340 18.50 -10.35 27.83
C ALA A 340 18.29 -9.38 26.67
N LEU A 341 19.37 -8.90 26.04
CA LEU A 341 19.29 -8.06 24.84
C LEU A 341 18.68 -8.80 23.66
N ARG A 342 19.11 -10.04 23.41
CA ARG A 342 18.55 -10.84 22.31
C ARG A 342 17.06 -11.08 22.52
N GLU A 343 16.66 -11.49 23.72
CA GLU A 343 15.25 -11.68 24.06
C GLU A 343 14.43 -10.40 23.87
N HIS A 344 14.97 -9.25 24.28
CA HIS A 344 14.32 -7.95 24.08
C HIS A 344 14.12 -7.63 22.58
N TYR A 345 15.12 -7.87 21.73
CA TYR A 345 14.98 -7.62 20.29
C TYR A 345 14.05 -8.61 19.61
N GLU A 346 14.04 -9.86 20.02
CA GLU A 346 13.08 -10.84 19.55
C GLU A 346 11.65 -10.44 19.91
N GLN A 347 11.45 -9.96 21.15
CA GLN A 347 10.14 -9.46 21.58
C GLN A 347 9.72 -8.23 20.79
N LEU A 348 10.59 -7.22 20.64
CA LEU A 348 10.28 -6.04 19.79
C LEU A 348 9.97 -6.43 18.36
N ASN A 349 10.67 -7.42 17.80
CA ASN A 349 10.37 -7.91 16.46
C ASN A 349 8.97 -8.55 16.37
N ARG A 350 8.56 -9.33 17.37
CA ARG A 350 7.20 -9.87 17.46
C ARG A 350 6.17 -8.76 17.58
N ASP A 351 6.40 -7.79 18.47
CA ASP A 351 5.50 -6.66 18.66
C ASP A 351 5.33 -5.82 17.38
N ILE A 352 6.41 -5.64 16.60
CA ILE A 352 6.37 -4.97 15.29
C ILE A 352 5.49 -5.77 14.31
N VAL A 353 5.65 -7.09 14.25
CA VAL A 353 4.86 -7.95 13.35
C VAL A 353 3.39 -7.96 13.75
N GLU A 354 3.08 -8.10 15.05
CA GLU A 354 1.70 -8.12 15.57
C GLU A 354 1.01 -6.77 15.38
N SER A 355 1.65 -5.67 15.80
CA SER A 355 1.08 -4.31 15.68
C SER A 355 0.94 -3.86 14.23
N GLY A 356 1.84 -4.31 13.36
CA GLY A 356 1.80 -4.06 11.92
C GLY A 356 0.86 -4.97 11.16
N GLN A 357 0.28 -5.99 11.82
CA GLN A 357 -0.55 -7.02 11.20
C GLN A 357 0.13 -7.63 9.94
N SER A 358 1.40 -8.01 10.09
CA SER A 358 2.21 -8.63 9.03
C SER A 358 2.12 -10.15 9.06
N VAL A 359 2.73 -10.80 8.07
CA VAL A 359 2.84 -12.26 8.04
C VAL A 359 3.67 -12.73 9.22
N ASN A 360 3.11 -13.64 10.02
CA ASN A 360 3.86 -14.28 11.09
C ASN A 360 4.79 -15.35 10.52
N LYS A 361 6.10 -15.06 10.45
CA LYS A 361 7.14 -15.94 9.90
C LYS A 361 7.80 -16.82 10.96
N ASP A 362 7.17 -17.04 12.11
CA ASP A 362 7.69 -17.85 13.20
C ASP A 362 7.61 -19.35 12.83
N LEU A 363 8.56 -19.80 12.01
CA LEU A 363 8.63 -21.18 11.48
C LEU A 363 8.81 -22.21 12.61
N ASP A 364 9.37 -21.83 13.75
CA ASP A 364 9.56 -22.73 14.89
C ASP A 364 8.23 -23.27 15.44
N LYS A 365 7.14 -22.54 15.25
CA LYS A 365 5.79 -22.96 15.64
C LYS A 365 5.11 -23.88 14.63
N PHE A 366 5.51 -23.87 13.36
CA PHE A 366 4.79 -24.50 12.27
C PHE A 366 5.59 -25.61 11.55
N GLY A 367 6.87 -25.80 11.93
CA GLY A 367 7.75 -26.78 11.30
C GLY A 367 8.27 -26.38 9.92
N SER A 368 9.10 -27.23 9.31
CA SER A 368 9.78 -26.95 8.03
C SER A 368 8.88 -27.02 6.79
N ALA A 369 7.69 -27.61 6.91
CA ALA A 369 6.70 -27.70 5.84
C ALA A 369 5.30 -27.45 6.42
N PRO A 370 4.86 -26.19 6.57
CA PRO A 370 3.57 -25.88 7.15
C PRO A 370 2.43 -26.38 6.28
N SER A 371 1.39 -26.96 6.92
CA SER A 371 0.17 -27.33 6.23
C SER A 371 -0.58 -26.10 5.70
N GLY A 372 -1.51 -26.30 4.75
CA GLY A 372 -2.34 -25.20 4.24
C GLY A 372 -3.13 -24.48 5.33
N VAL A 373 -3.53 -25.18 6.40
CA VAL A 373 -4.17 -24.58 7.59
C VAL A 373 -3.18 -23.69 8.36
N ALA A 374 -1.95 -24.17 8.57
CA ALA A 374 -0.90 -23.39 9.23
C ALA A 374 -0.55 -22.12 8.44
N LEU A 375 -0.44 -22.23 7.10
CA LEU A 375 -0.26 -21.08 6.23
C LEU A 375 -1.38 -20.05 6.38
N LYS A 376 -2.65 -20.48 6.41
CA LYS A 376 -3.79 -19.57 6.66
C LYS A 376 -3.69 -18.85 8.00
N PHE A 377 -3.22 -19.53 9.06
CA PHE A 377 -2.99 -18.88 10.35
C PHE A 377 -1.86 -17.85 10.28
N MET A 378 -0.77 -18.13 9.57
CA MET A 378 0.34 -17.19 9.39
C MET A 378 -0.10 -15.90 8.69
N TYR A 379 -0.99 -16.01 7.72
CA TYR A 379 -1.52 -14.86 6.95
C TYR A 379 -2.76 -14.22 7.56
N SER A 380 -3.35 -14.77 8.62
CA SER A 380 -4.66 -14.32 9.14
C SER A 380 -4.70 -12.84 9.55
N SER A 381 -3.66 -12.33 10.20
CA SER A 381 -3.55 -10.92 10.60
C SER A 381 -3.43 -10.00 9.38
N LEU A 382 -2.62 -10.39 8.40
CA LEU A 382 -2.46 -9.66 7.15
C LEU A 382 -3.77 -9.67 6.34
N ASP A 383 -4.46 -10.81 6.25
CA ASP A 383 -5.74 -10.92 5.55
C ASP A 383 -6.80 -10.01 6.16
N LEU A 384 -6.87 -9.93 7.49
CA LEU A 384 -7.80 -9.03 8.18
C LEU A 384 -7.49 -7.56 7.85
N LYS A 385 -6.22 -7.16 7.88
CA LYS A 385 -5.78 -5.81 7.50
C LYS A 385 -6.13 -5.50 6.04
N CYS A 386 -5.89 -6.46 5.14
CA CYS A 386 -6.18 -6.32 3.72
C CYS A 386 -7.69 -6.22 3.43
N LYS A 387 -8.55 -6.92 4.17
CA LYS A 387 -10.00 -6.80 4.03
C LYS A 387 -10.52 -5.39 4.28
N LEU A 388 -9.92 -4.67 5.23
CA LEU A 388 -10.29 -3.27 5.48
C LEU A 388 -9.94 -2.39 4.28
N MET A 389 -8.74 -2.57 3.72
CA MET A 389 -8.32 -1.85 2.52
C MET A 389 -9.14 -2.24 1.29
N GLU A 390 -9.44 -3.52 1.12
CA GLU A 390 -10.31 -4.06 0.05
C GLU A 390 -11.67 -3.37 0.03
N THR A 391 -12.31 -3.21 1.21
CA THR A 391 -13.60 -2.51 1.33
C THR A 391 -13.51 -1.06 0.86
N GLU A 392 -12.48 -0.33 1.29
CA GLU A 392 -12.30 1.07 0.91
C GLU A 392 -11.91 1.23 -0.58
N PHE A 393 -11.15 0.29 -1.13
CA PHE A 393 -10.79 0.26 -2.54
C PHE A 393 -11.97 -0.08 -3.44
N SER A 394 -12.84 -1.01 -3.02
CA SER A 394 -14.10 -1.31 -3.71
C SER A 394 -14.99 -0.07 -3.79
N ARG A 395 -15.10 0.68 -2.67
CA ARG A 395 -15.84 1.94 -2.64
C ARG A 395 -15.23 3.01 -3.56
N GLY A 396 -13.90 3.12 -3.58
CA GLY A 396 -13.21 4.02 -4.53
C GLY A 396 -13.51 3.63 -5.99
N PHE A 397 -13.56 2.34 -6.27
CA PHE A 397 -13.91 1.84 -7.59
C PHE A 397 -15.36 2.16 -7.98
N GLU A 398 -16.33 2.00 -7.08
CA GLU A 398 -17.71 2.43 -7.31
C GLU A 398 -17.81 3.92 -7.68
N MET A 399 -17.03 4.77 -7.00
CA MET A 399 -16.94 6.20 -7.34
C MET A 399 -16.30 6.43 -8.71
N LEU A 400 -15.34 5.60 -9.14
CA LEU A 400 -14.72 5.65 -10.47
C LEU A 400 -15.70 5.28 -11.55
N LEU A 401 -16.56 4.28 -11.32
CA LEU A 401 -17.57 3.85 -12.29
C LEU A 401 -18.51 4.97 -12.70
N TYR A 402 -18.85 5.91 -11.81
CA TYR A 402 -19.63 7.09 -12.17
C TYR A 402 -19.04 7.86 -13.38
N PHE A 403 -17.72 8.03 -13.40
CA PHE A 403 -17.03 8.72 -14.50
C PHE A 403 -16.90 7.85 -15.74
N VAL A 404 -16.73 6.54 -15.57
CA VAL A 404 -16.72 5.58 -16.68
C VAL A 404 -18.08 5.54 -17.37
N ASP A 405 -19.17 5.45 -16.61
CA ASP A 405 -20.53 5.39 -17.14
C ASP A 405 -20.91 6.68 -17.87
N LEU A 406 -20.59 7.82 -17.25
CA LEU A 406 -20.81 9.11 -17.90
C LEU A 406 -20.01 9.23 -19.20
N TYR A 407 -18.77 8.75 -19.23
CA TYR A 407 -17.94 8.71 -20.43
C TYR A 407 -18.55 7.80 -21.52
N LEU A 408 -19.02 6.60 -21.16
CA LEU A 408 -19.66 5.67 -22.09
C LEU A 408 -20.97 6.27 -22.66
N GLN A 409 -21.73 6.96 -21.84
CA GLN A 409 -22.96 7.65 -22.27
C GLN A 409 -22.65 8.80 -23.23
N ILE A 410 -21.68 9.66 -22.91
CA ILE A 410 -21.28 10.80 -23.79
C ILE A 410 -20.70 10.31 -25.10
N SER A 411 -19.90 9.22 -25.07
CA SER A 411 -19.32 8.63 -26.29
C SER A 411 -20.29 7.77 -27.09
N GLY A 412 -21.58 7.69 -26.70
CA GLY A 412 -22.62 6.93 -27.42
C GLY A 412 -22.45 5.40 -27.34
N GLN A 413 -21.67 4.90 -26.37
CA GLN A 413 -21.38 3.48 -26.23
C GLN A 413 -22.40 2.71 -25.35
N GLY A 414 -23.35 3.41 -24.75
CA GLY A 414 -24.46 2.85 -23.97
C GLY A 414 -24.67 3.60 -22.64
N ASP A 415 -25.76 3.24 -21.98
CA ASP A 415 -26.14 3.73 -20.65
C ASP A 415 -26.15 2.52 -19.70
N TYR A 416 -25.24 2.51 -18.74
CA TYR A 416 -25.00 1.41 -17.79
C TYR A 416 -25.20 1.82 -16.33
N GLU A 417 -25.76 3.03 -16.05
CA GLU A 417 -25.94 3.59 -14.71
C GLU A 417 -26.67 2.63 -13.73
N LYS A 418 -27.43 1.66 -14.23
CA LYS A 418 -28.20 0.71 -13.40
C LYS A 418 -27.49 -0.62 -13.17
N ILE A 419 -26.30 -0.80 -13.71
CA ILE A 419 -25.57 -2.06 -13.63
C ILE A 419 -24.39 -1.87 -12.70
N ASP A 420 -24.40 -2.55 -11.56
CA ASP A 420 -23.31 -2.54 -10.61
C ASP A 420 -22.21 -3.53 -11.02
N VAL A 421 -20.97 -3.07 -11.02
CA VAL A 421 -19.77 -3.88 -11.23
C VAL A 421 -18.87 -3.71 -10.02
N GLY A 422 -18.58 -4.81 -9.35
CA GLY A 422 -17.64 -4.86 -8.22
C GLY A 422 -16.25 -5.33 -8.64
N LEU A 423 -15.23 -4.94 -7.87
CA LEU A 423 -13.89 -5.51 -7.94
C LEU A 423 -13.77 -6.73 -7.03
N VAL A 424 -13.22 -7.80 -7.57
CA VAL A 424 -12.80 -8.96 -6.79
C VAL A 424 -11.27 -8.99 -6.75
N PHE A 425 -10.72 -8.93 -5.56
CA PHE A 425 -9.28 -8.95 -5.34
C PHE A 425 -8.78 -10.40 -5.24
N ASN A 426 -7.88 -10.78 -6.13
CA ASN A 426 -7.29 -12.11 -6.18
C ASN A 426 -6.03 -12.14 -5.31
N LYS A 427 -6.20 -12.58 -4.06
CA LYS A 427 -5.11 -12.56 -3.07
C LYS A 427 -4.00 -13.54 -3.40
N ASP A 428 -2.75 -13.12 -3.22
CA ASP A 428 -1.57 -13.94 -3.45
C ASP A 428 -1.04 -14.53 -2.13
N MET A 429 -1.56 -15.69 -1.76
CA MET A 429 -1.14 -16.41 -0.56
C MET A 429 -0.26 -17.59 -0.94
N ALA A 430 0.82 -17.81 -0.19
CA ALA A 430 1.57 -19.05 -0.31
C ALA A 430 0.64 -20.24 -0.03
N ILE A 431 0.61 -21.18 -0.94
CA ILE A 431 -0.21 -22.39 -0.85
C ILE A 431 0.68 -23.63 -0.80
N ASN A 432 0.21 -24.65 -0.09
CA ASN A 432 0.80 -25.98 -0.22
C ASN A 432 0.24 -26.62 -1.48
N GLU A 433 0.97 -26.52 -2.59
CA GLU A 433 0.54 -27.04 -3.90
C GLU A 433 0.19 -28.51 -3.84
N THR A 434 0.96 -29.32 -3.14
CA THR A 434 0.70 -30.76 -3.00
C THR A 434 -0.64 -31.04 -2.32
N GLU A 435 -0.91 -30.33 -1.22
CA GLU A 435 -2.19 -30.43 -0.49
C GLU A 435 -3.36 -29.94 -1.35
N GLN A 436 -3.16 -28.89 -2.14
CA GLN A 436 -4.20 -28.35 -3.01
C GLN A 436 -4.51 -29.27 -4.18
N ILE A 437 -3.50 -29.89 -4.82
CA ILE A 437 -3.69 -30.91 -5.85
C ILE A 437 -4.46 -32.10 -5.27
N GLN A 438 -4.10 -32.58 -4.07
CA GLN A 438 -4.80 -33.66 -3.41
C GLN A 438 -6.27 -33.30 -3.09
N ASN A 439 -6.53 -32.08 -2.64
CA ASN A 439 -7.89 -31.59 -2.38
C ASN A 439 -8.71 -31.51 -3.68
N CYS A 440 -8.14 -31.04 -4.78
CA CYS A 440 -8.79 -31.05 -6.09
C CYS A 440 -9.12 -32.47 -6.53
N SER A 441 -8.17 -33.40 -6.40
CA SER A 441 -8.37 -34.81 -6.72
C SER A 441 -9.48 -35.45 -5.87
N ASN A 442 -9.49 -35.21 -4.56
CA ASN A 442 -10.52 -35.72 -3.63
C ASN A 442 -11.90 -35.10 -3.86
N SER A 443 -11.98 -33.94 -4.49
CA SER A 443 -13.24 -33.24 -4.77
C SER A 443 -13.79 -33.54 -6.17
N GLN A 444 -13.11 -34.37 -6.95
CA GLN A 444 -13.57 -34.80 -8.27
C GLN A 444 -14.89 -35.53 -8.17
N GLY A 445 -15.88 -35.13 -8.98
CA GLY A 445 -17.24 -35.69 -8.95
C GLY A 445 -18.16 -35.12 -7.86
N ILE A 446 -17.64 -34.29 -6.95
CA ILE A 446 -18.44 -33.62 -5.90
C ILE A 446 -18.75 -32.15 -6.33
N VAL A 447 -17.81 -31.49 -6.96
CA VAL A 447 -17.93 -30.11 -7.49
C VAL A 447 -17.74 -30.12 -9.00
N SER A 448 -18.13 -29.03 -9.68
CA SER A 448 -17.98 -28.92 -11.13
C SER A 448 -16.49 -28.90 -11.57
N ASP A 449 -16.22 -29.41 -12.79
CA ASP A 449 -14.88 -29.34 -13.39
C ASP A 449 -14.34 -27.90 -13.42
N GLU A 450 -15.20 -26.93 -13.69
CA GLU A 450 -14.85 -25.50 -13.67
C GLU A 450 -14.31 -25.06 -12.30
N THR A 451 -14.96 -25.47 -11.22
CA THR A 451 -14.50 -25.17 -9.87
C THR A 451 -13.19 -25.86 -9.53
N LEU A 452 -12.99 -27.11 -9.97
CA LEU A 452 -11.74 -27.84 -9.76
C LEU A 452 -10.57 -27.17 -10.49
N ILE A 453 -10.78 -26.82 -11.75
CA ILE A 453 -9.79 -26.13 -12.59
C ILE A 453 -9.45 -24.77 -12.03
N ALA A 454 -10.44 -24.00 -11.58
CA ALA A 454 -10.25 -22.69 -10.97
C ALA A 454 -9.40 -22.72 -9.68
N HIS A 455 -9.38 -23.85 -8.99
CA HIS A 455 -8.60 -24.02 -7.75
C HIS A 455 -7.34 -24.86 -7.93
N HIS A 456 -7.04 -25.32 -9.14
CA HIS A 456 -5.85 -26.11 -9.40
C HIS A 456 -4.61 -25.21 -9.49
N PRO A 457 -3.51 -25.49 -8.75
CA PRO A 457 -2.37 -24.55 -8.63
C PRO A 457 -1.61 -24.32 -9.95
N PHE A 458 -1.74 -25.21 -10.93
CA PHE A 458 -1.06 -25.08 -12.23
C PHE A 458 -1.90 -24.36 -13.30
N VAL A 459 -3.14 -23.99 -12.99
CA VAL A 459 -4.03 -23.31 -13.93
C VAL A 459 -3.95 -21.82 -13.71
N SER A 460 -3.49 -21.08 -14.72
CA SER A 460 -3.42 -19.61 -14.70
C SER A 460 -4.63 -18.94 -15.37
N ASP A 461 -5.21 -19.58 -16.37
CA ASP A 461 -6.41 -19.13 -17.08
C ASP A 461 -7.45 -20.28 -17.15
N VAL A 462 -8.55 -20.06 -16.44
CA VAL A 462 -9.61 -21.08 -16.29
C VAL A 462 -10.37 -21.27 -17.60
N GLU A 463 -10.59 -20.21 -18.37
CA GLU A 463 -11.36 -20.28 -19.62
C GLU A 463 -10.55 -21.00 -20.70
N GLU A 464 -9.24 -20.69 -20.80
CA GLU A 464 -8.32 -21.34 -21.73
C GLU A 464 -8.18 -22.85 -21.41
N GLU A 465 -8.05 -23.19 -20.13
CA GLU A 465 -7.92 -24.57 -19.67
C GLU A 465 -9.22 -25.37 -19.90
N LEU A 466 -10.38 -24.79 -19.61
CA LEU A 466 -11.68 -25.40 -19.92
C LEU A 466 -11.87 -25.67 -21.41
N LYS A 467 -11.41 -24.75 -22.26
CA LYS A 467 -11.46 -24.91 -23.70
C LYS A 467 -10.54 -26.04 -24.15
N ALA A 468 -9.30 -26.05 -23.67
CA ALA A 468 -8.32 -27.08 -23.95
C ALA A 468 -8.85 -28.48 -23.53
N LEU A 469 -9.45 -28.59 -22.36
CA LEU A 469 -10.02 -29.83 -21.83
C LEU A 469 -11.22 -30.30 -22.67
N LYS A 470 -12.06 -29.40 -23.17
CA LYS A 470 -13.16 -29.74 -24.10
C LYS A 470 -12.63 -30.22 -25.43
N GLU A 471 -11.60 -29.58 -25.97
CA GLU A 471 -10.93 -30.00 -27.21
C GLU A 471 -10.28 -31.39 -27.06
N GLN A 472 -9.61 -31.66 -25.93
CA GLN A 472 -9.02 -32.93 -25.61
C GLN A 472 -10.08 -34.03 -25.51
N LYS A 473 -11.16 -33.81 -24.73
CA LYS A 473 -12.28 -34.77 -24.61
C LYS A 473 -12.96 -35.04 -25.99
N ALA A 474 -13.05 -34.03 -26.83
CA ALA A 474 -13.59 -34.19 -28.19
C ALA A 474 -12.64 -35.01 -29.12
N ALA A 475 -11.32 -34.86 -28.94
CA ALA A 475 -10.31 -35.62 -29.70
C ALA A 475 -10.19 -37.07 -29.24
N GLU A 476 -10.45 -37.41 -28.00
CA GLU A 476 -10.40 -38.74 -27.44
C GLU A 476 -11.56 -39.63 -27.90
N GLY A 477 -12.61 -39.09 -28.55
CA GLY A 477 -13.76 -39.82 -29.08
C GLY A 477 -14.62 -40.48 -27.99
N PRO A 478 -15.82 -40.95 -28.28
CA PRO A 478 -16.63 -41.68 -27.31
C PRO A 478 -15.87 -42.95 -26.92
N ALA A 479 -15.68 -43.18 -25.62
CA ALA A 479 -15.10 -44.41 -25.09
C ALA A 479 -15.86 -45.59 -25.73
N TRP A 480 -15.17 -46.32 -26.58
CA TRP A 480 -15.74 -47.51 -27.15
C TRP A 480 -15.96 -48.50 -26.03
N ASP A 481 -17.22 -48.73 -25.70
CA ASP A 481 -17.66 -49.83 -24.86
C ASP A 481 -17.47 -51.12 -25.69
N THR A 482 -16.22 -51.56 -25.81
CA THR A 482 -15.88 -52.83 -26.43
C THR A 482 -15.92 -53.93 -25.38
N ALA A 483 -17.11 -54.23 -24.92
CA ALA A 483 -17.41 -55.57 -24.53
C ALA A 483 -17.70 -56.32 -25.83
N PRO A 484 -16.90 -57.32 -26.27
CA PRO A 484 -17.25 -58.13 -27.42
C PRO A 484 -18.56 -58.89 -27.12
N PRO A 485 -19.49 -59.03 -28.11
CA PRO A 485 -20.71 -59.78 -27.92
C PRO A 485 -20.35 -61.22 -27.51
N VAL A 486 -20.76 -61.62 -26.31
CA VAL A 486 -20.71 -63.00 -25.87
C VAL A 486 -21.63 -63.78 -26.79
N LYS A 487 -21.03 -64.55 -27.70
CA LYS A 487 -21.78 -65.61 -28.41
C LYS A 487 -22.22 -66.64 -27.36
N ASP A 488 -23.50 -66.80 -27.22
CA ASP A 488 -24.15 -67.81 -26.44
C ASP A 488 -24.01 -69.16 -27.15
N ASP A 489 -22.90 -69.90 -26.86
CA ASP A 489 -22.77 -71.33 -27.22
C ASP A 489 -23.18 -72.11 -25.95
N GLY A 490 -24.45 -72.46 -25.92
CA GLY A 490 -24.99 -73.32 -24.86
C GLY A 490 -24.18 -74.57 -24.65
N ASN A 491 -23.36 -74.59 -23.60
CA ASN A 491 -23.06 -75.77 -22.81
C ASN A 491 -22.46 -75.35 -21.46
N GLY A 492 -23.18 -75.64 -20.41
CA GLY A 492 -22.78 -75.37 -19.08
C GLY A 492 -21.57 -76.12 -18.60
N CYS A 493 -20.74 -75.49 -17.85
CA CYS A 493 -20.07 -76.15 -16.73
C CYS A 493 -19.64 -75.04 -15.70
N LEU A 494 -20.29 -75.11 -14.53
CA LEU A 494 -19.88 -74.44 -13.33
C LEU A 494 -18.54 -75.04 -12.86
N LEU A 495 -17.50 -74.25 -12.69
CA LEU A 495 -16.38 -74.57 -11.84
C LEU A 495 -16.12 -73.41 -10.89
N TYR A 496 -16.57 -73.59 -9.67
CA TYR A 496 -16.18 -72.90 -8.45
C TYR A 496 -14.71 -73.27 -8.16
N THR A 497 -13.86 -72.32 -7.94
CA THR A 497 -12.67 -72.52 -7.10
C THR A 497 -12.57 -71.34 -6.13
N SER A 498 -12.92 -71.69 -4.91
CA SER A 498 -12.49 -71.03 -3.68
C SER A 498 -11.00 -71.29 -3.42
N ASP A 499 -10.45 -70.49 -2.53
CA ASP A 499 -9.22 -70.61 -1.77
C ASP A 499 -8.03 -69.80 -2.39
N ALA A 500 -7.30 -69.10 -1.61
CA ALA A 500 -7.02 -69.14 -0.18
C ALA A 500 -6.47 -67.78 0.30
N ALA A 501 -6.77 -67.51 1.52
CA ALA A 501 -6.02 -66.61 2.37
C ALA A 501 -4.60 -67.12 2.63
N ASP A 502 -3.82 -66.23 3.12
CA ASP A 502 -2.67 -66.32 4.02
C ASP A 502 -1.27 -66.01 3.48
N ASP A 503 -0.64 -65.19 4.31
CA ASP A 503 0.77 -65.07 4.65
C ASP A 503 1.66 -64.10 3.83
N LEU A 504 1.89 -62.90 4.34
CA LEU A 504 3.05 -62.42 5.13
C LEU A 504 2.96 -60.86 5.20
#